data_cac8f811bceb81b351093b72f0e3a035
#
_entry.id   cac8f811bceb81b351093b72f0e3a035
#
_cell.length_a   1.000
_cell.length_b   1.000
_cell.length_c   1.000
_cell.angle_alpha   90.00
_cell.angle_beta   90.00
_cell.angle_gamma   90.00
#
_symmetry.space_group_name_H-M   'P 1'
#
loop_
_entity.id
_entity.type
_entity.pdbx_description
1 polymer ?
#
loop_
_entity_poly.entity_id
_entity_poly.type
_entity_poly.pdbx_seq_one_letter_code
_entity_poly.pdbx_strand_id
1 'polypeptide(L)'
;MEEKKYNSVNHSVRKKDAMQLLLGKPVYVDDITSSDALTVKLLRSPYANAIVEDINVAIAKKVPGVVDVYTWKDVPKQRFAIAGQTYPEPSPYDRLIIDRHVRFVGDVVAIIAATDEKAALKAMKLIKVKYDILEPVLDFHQAKDSAVLVHPEEDWFPPMEVGGDPGRNLVASEKNGDGDVDAVIADCDEVFEHTYHMRAFNQAMMETFRTYTCFDRYGRLHVISSTQIVFHVRRILSRALGIPKSRIRVEKPRIGGGFGAKQTAVSEVYPAFVTLKTGQPAKLIFTREESQIAGSPRHEMEVRVRLGADRDGHIRGLDLYTLSNTGAYGEHGPTTAVSYTHLRAHETGRNL
;
A
#
# COMPACT_ATOMS: atom_id res chain seq x y z
N MET A 1 -40.01 7.59 -29.45
CA MET A 1 -38.60 8.04 -29.22
C MET A 1 -37.73 7.21 -30.15
N GLU A 2 -37.05 7.85 -31.12
CA GLU A 2 -36.10 7.13 -31.98
C GLU A 2 -34.98 6.53 -31.11
N GLU A 3 -34.74 5.23 -31.23
CA GLU A 3 -33.62 4.55 -30.54
C GLU A 3 -32.31 5.11 -31.07
N LYS A 4 -31.58 5.82 -30.21
CA LYS A 4 -30.31 6.44 -30.58
C LYS A 4 -29.29 5.31 -30.84
N LYS A 5 -28.98 5.04 -32.11
CA LYS A 5 -27.98 4.07 -32.53
C LYS A 5 -26.58 4.58 -32.18
N TYR A 6 -25.88 3.88 -31.31
CA TYR A 6 -24.49 4.17 -30.96
C TYR A 6 -23.54 3.24 -31.75
N ASN A 7 -22.33 3.74 -32.07
CA ASN A 7 -21.35 2.99 -32.83
C ASN A 7 -20.53 2.01 -31.94
N SER A 8 -20.56 2.18 -30.63
CA SER A 8 -19.74 1.39 -29.70
C SER A 8 -20.54 0.84 -28.53
N VAL A 9 -21.54 1.57 -28.03
CA VAL A 9 -22.39 1.12 -26.93
C VAL A 9 -23.28 -0.02 -27.44
N ASN A 10 -23.30 -1.14 -26.68
CA ASN A 10 -24.00 -2.38 -27.04
C ASN A 10 -23.48 -3.09 -28.32
N HIS A 11 -22.23 -2.78 -28.72
CA HIS A 11 -21.53 -3.47 -29.81
C HIS A 11 -20.29 -4.18 -29.31
N SER A 12 -19.99 -5.35 -29.88
CA SER A 12 -18.72 -6.04 -29.65
C SER A 12 -17.59 -5.32 -30.37
N VAL A 13 -16.69 -4.68 -29.60
CA VAL A 13 -15.54 -3.94 -30.13
C VAL A 13 -14.26 -4.69 -29.81
N ARG A 14 -13.40 -4.90 -30.80
CA ARG A 14 -12.08 -5.53 -30.58
C ARG A 14 -11.21 -4.66 -29.67
N LYS A 15 -10.56 -5.32 -28.72
CA LYS A 15 -9.52 -4.70 -27.89
C LYS A 15 -8.32 -4.28 -28.75
N LYS A 16 -7.87 -3.03 -28.64
CA LYS A 16 -6.83 -2.44 -29.51
C LYS A 16 -5.50 -3.18 -29.49
N ASP A 17 -5.12 -3.71 -28.34
CA ASP A 17 -3.85 -4.42 -28.11
C ASP A 17 -3.97 -5.95 -28.08
N ALA A 18 -5.13 -6.52 -28.42
CA ALA A 18 -5.40 -7.96 -28.34
C ALA A 18 -4.36 -8.77 -29.16
N MET A 19 -4.05 -8.33 -30.37
CA MET A 19 -3.12 -9.04 -31.24
C MET A 19 -1.71 -9.10 -30.66
N GLN A 20 -1.24 -8.01 -30.05
CA GLN A 20 0.09 -7.96 -29.41
C GLN A 20 0.18 -8.94 -28.24
N LEU A 21 -0.89 -9.02 -27.43
CA LEU A 21 -0.97 -9.96 -26.31
C LEU A 21 -0.97 -11.41 -26.77
N LEU A 22 -1.76 -11.73 -27.81
CA LEU A 22 -1.82 -13.08 -28.36
C LEU A 22 -0.51 -13.53 -29.01
N LEU A 23 0.25 -12.61 -29.57
CA LEU A 23 1.56 -12.88 -30.18
C LEU A 23 2.71 -12.86 -29.16
N GLY A 24 2.44 -12.69 -27.86
CA GLY A 24 3.47 -12.67 -26.82
C GLY A 24 4.49 -11.54 -26.94
N LYS A 25 4.08 -10.38 -27.49
CA LYS A 25 5.00 -9.22 -27.60
C LYS A 25 5.29 -8.63 -26.22
N PRO A 26 6.51 -8.07 -26.01
CA PRO A 26 6.92 -7.44 -24.75
C PRO A 26 5.95 -6.34 -24.33
N VAL A 27 5.37 -6.44 -23.13
CA VAL A 27 4.36 -5.48 -22.65
C VAL A 27 4.38 -5.29 -21.13
N TYR A 28 5.16 -6.07 -20.38
CA TYR A 28 5.30 -6.00 -18.93
C TYR A 28 6.57 -5.23 -18.53
N VAL A 29 6.70 -4.86 -17.26
CA VAL A 29 7.86 -4.08 -16.77
C VAL A 29 9.18 -4.78 -17.10
N ASP A 30 9.28 -6.09 -16.89
CA ASP A 30 10.51 -6.84 -17.14
C ASP A 30 10.90 -6.90 -18.61
N ASP A 31 9.89 -6.90 -19.49
CA ASP A 31 10.11 -6.96 -20.93
C ASP A 31 10.76 -5.67 -21.49
N ILE A 32 10.57 -4.55 -20.80
CA ILE A 32 11.01 -3.21 -21.23
C ILE A 32 12.12 -2.62 -20.35
N THR A 33 12.61 -3.41 -19.40
CA THR A 33 13.74 -3.03 -18.54
C THR A 33 15.05 -3.09 -19.32
N SER A 34 15.88 -2.06 -19.20
CA SER A 34 17.22 -2.04 -19.78
C SER A 34 18.13 -3.11 -19.15
N SER A 35 18.98 -3.73 -19.96
CA SER A 35 19.89 -4.80 -19.52
C SER A 35 20.99 -4.30 -18.56
N ASP A 36 21.32 -3.02 -18.62
CA ASP A 36 22.33 -2.34 -17.79
C ASP A 36 21.74 -1.77 -16.48
N ALA A 37 20.45 -1.98 -16.23
CA ALA A 37 19.81 -1.51 -15.02
C ALA A 37 20.38 -2.18 -13.77
N LEU A 38 20.71 -1.37 -12.75
CA LEU A 38 21.10 -1.88 -11.44
C LEU A 38 19.97 -2.72 -10.85
N THR A 39 20.33 -3.86 -10.30
CA THR A 39 19.40 -4.69 -9.52
C THR A 39 19.35 -4.17 -8.10
N VAL A 40 18.16 -3.82 -7.65
CA VAL A 40 17.87 -3.40 -6.27
C VAL A 40 17.33 -4.59 -5.49
N LYS A 41 17.86 -4.82 -4.28
CA LYS A 41 17.33 -5.77 -3.30
C LYS A 41 17.15 -5.07 -1.96
N LEU A 42 16.23 -5.58 -1.15
CA LEU A 42 15.86 -4.98 0.13
C LEU A 42 16.18 -5.96 1.27
N LEU A 43 17.03 -5.53 2.20
CA LEU A 43 17.15 -6.22 3.47
C LEU A 43 15.95 -5.87 4.34
N ARG A 44 15.29 -6.88 4.86
CA ARG A 44 14.06 -6.73 5.63
C ARG A 44 14.23 -7.14 7.08
N SER A 45 13.48 -6.52 7.97
CA SER A 45 13.45 -6.84 9.38
C SER A 45 12.81 -8.22 9.61
N PRO A 46 13.42 -9.05 10.45
CA PRO A 46 12.80 -10.28 10.96
C PRO A 46 11.90 -10.03 12.18
N TYR A 47 11.86 -8.80 12.70
CA TYR A 47 11.13 -8.44 13.92
C TYR A 47 9.90 -7.61 13.62
N ALA A 48 8.84 -7.82 14.38
CA ALA A 48 7.58 -7.11 14.27
C ALA A 48 7.62 -5.70 14.90
N ASN A 49 8.48 -5.50 15.92
CA ASN A 49 8.70 -4.21 16.55
C ASN A 49 10.13 -4.15 17.07
N ALA A 50 10.97 -3.27 16.53
CA ALA A 50 12.35 -3.10 16.99
C ALA A 50 12.95 -1.76 16.54
N ILE A 51 13.94 -1.29 17.27
CA ILE A 51 14.80 -0.17 16.87
C ILE A 51 16.11 -0.72 16.28
N VAL A 52 16.48 -0.27 15.09
CA VAL A 52 17.80 -0.52 14.53
C VAL A 52 18.81 0.34 15.29
N GLU A 53 19.52 -0.26 16.27
CA GLU A 53 20.54 0.46 17.04
C GLU A 53 21.75 0.78 16.18
N ASP A 54 22.26 -0.23 15.45
CA ASP A 54 23.39 -0.08 14.54
C ASP A 54 23.24 -0.98 13.31
N ILE A 55 23.82 -0.55 12.20
CA ILE A 55 23.89 -1.29 10.95
C ILE A 55 25.26 -1.12 10.30
N ASN A 56 25.95 -2.24 10.10
CA ASN A 56 27.26 -2.25 9.46
C ASN A 56 27.18 -2.81 8.04
N VAL A 57 27.39 -1.94 7.09
CA VAL A 57 27.35 -2.23 5.63
C VAL A 57 28.74 -2.23 4.99
N ALA A 58 29.82 -2.00 5.76
CA ALA A 58 31.17 -1.77 5.23
C ALA A 58 31.70 -2.94 4.39
N ILE A 59 31.45 -4.19 4.82
CA ILE A 59 31.86 -5.39 4.08
C ILE A 59 30.96 -5.59 2.85
N ALA A 60 29.65 -5.36 3.00
CA ALA A 60 28.69 -5.51 1.90
C ALA A 60 29.02 -4.57 0.73
N LYS A 61 29.41 -3.33 1.00
CA LYS A 61 29.84 -2.36 -0.03
C LYS A 61 31.11 -2.79 -0.80
N LYS A 62 31.92 -3.69 -0.27
CA LYS A 62 33.14 -4.20 -0.92
C LYS A 62 32.91 -5.43 -1.82
N VAL A 63 31.69 -5.95 -1.86
CA VAL A 63 31.36 -7.08 -2.74
C VAL A 63 31.46 -6.63 -4.21
N PRO A 64 32.24 -7.32 -5.05
CA PRO A 64 32.32 -6.99 -6.47
C PRO A 64 30.92 -6.97 -7.11
N GLY A 65 30.62 -5.92 -7.89
CA GLY A 65 29.33 -5.69 -8.50
C GLY A 65 28.35 -4.88 -7.63
N VAL A 66 28.63 -4.65 -6.35
CA VAL A 66 27.83 -3.73 -5.52
C VAL A 66 28.22 -2.28 -5.84
N VAL A 67 27.21 -1.48 -6.18
CA VAL A 67 27.38 -0.03 -6.43
C VAL A 67 27.28 0.74 -5.12
N ASP A 68 26.23 0.46 -4.33
CA ASP A 68 26.11 1.05 -2.99
C ASP A 68 25.10 0.26 -2.13
N VAL A 69 25.13 0.55 -0.81
CA VAL A 69 24.17 0.05 0.18
C VAL A 69 23.71 1.22 1.01
N TYR A 70 22.41 1.48 1.01
CA TYR A 70 21.78 2.59 1.71
C TYR A 70 21.01 2.13 2.92
N THR A 71 21.01 2.94 3.96
CA THR A 71 20.36 2.69 5.25
C THR A 71 19.47 3.89 5.62
N TRP A 72 18.84 3.83 6.79
CA TRP A 72 18.09 4.95 7.34
C TRP A 72 18.88 6.26 7.47
N LYS A 73 20.21 6.20 7.43
CA LYS A 73 21.10 7.38 7.49
C LYS A 73 21.18 8.13 6.15
N ASP A 74 20.89 7.44 5.05
CA ASP A 74 21.16 7.90 3.68
C ASP A 74 19.91 8.46 2.96
N VAL A 75 18.71 8.17 3.49
CA VAL A 75 17.41 8.50 2.88
C VAL A 75 16.83 9.79 3.43
N PRO A 76 15.93 10.47 2.67
CA PRO A 76 15.18 11.62 3.18
C PRO A 76 14.39 11.27 4.45
N LYS A 77 14.28 12.25 5.36
CA LYS A 77 13.56 12.12 6.64
C LYS A 77 12.11 12.59 6.56
N GLN A 78 11.59 12.85 5.39
CA GLN A 78 10.22 13.29 5.20
C GLN A 78 9.28 12.09 5.17
N ARG A 79 8.28 12.08 6.07
CA ARG A 79 7.24 11.05 6.07
C ARG A 79 6.27 11.21 4.90
N PHE A 80 5.75 10.08 4.45
CA PHE A 80 4.80 9.97 3.35
C PHE A 80 3.84 8.79 3.58
N ALA A 81 2.75 8.76 2.83
CA ALA A 81 1.85 7.60 2.73
C ALA A 81 2.12 6.85 1.42
N ILE A 82 1.98 5.54 1.41
CA ILE A 82 2.07 4.74 0.17
C ILE A 82 0.71 4.52 -0.49
N ALA A 83 -0.38 4.82 0.20
CA ALA A 83 -1.73 4.83 -0.33
C ALA A 83 -2.16 6.25 -0.73
N GLY A 84 -3.35 6.38 -1.27
CA GLY A 84 -3.92 7.67 -1.62
C GLY A 84 -4.73 7.63 -2.90
N GLN A 85 -6.02 7.33 -2.79
CA GLN A 85 -6.94 7.31 -3.92
C GLN A 85 -7.57 8.67 -4.20
N THR A 86 -7.57 9.56 -3.20
CA THR A 86 -8.15 10.92 -3.30
C THR A 86 -7.08 11.99 -3.10
N TYR A 87 -7.46 13.24 -3.19
CA TYR A 87 -6.63 14.37 -2.81
C TYR A 87 -7.51 15.49 -2.22
N PRO A 88 -7.20 15.96 -0.99
CA PRO A 88 -6.19 15.40 -0.07
C PRO A 88 -6.47 13.95 0.24
N GLU A 89 -5.40 13.17 0.53
CA GLU A 89 -5.54 11.79 0.94
C GLU A 89 -5.83 11.69 2.45
N PRO A 90 -6.73 10.78 2.88
CA PRO A 90 -6.98 10.54 4.28
C PRO A 90 -5.87 9.74 4.97
N SER A 91 -5.01 9.06 4.19
CA SER A 91 -3.92 8.24 4.70
C SER A 91 -2.88 9.08 5.43
N PRO A 92 -2.49 8.72 6.66
CA PRO A 92 -1.50 9.47 7.41
C PRO A 92 -0.12 9.39 6.75
N TYR A 93 0.70 10.42 6.96
CA TYR A 93 2.12 10.38 6.64
C TYR A 93 2.85 9.72 7.81
N ASP A 94 2.94 8.40 7.76
CA ASP A 94 3.44 7.54 8.83
C ASP A 94 4.70 6.76 8.46
N ARG A 95 5.13 6.81 7.18
CA ARG A 95 6.21 5.99 6.65
C ARG A 95 7.40 6.83 6.20
N LEU A 96 8.61 6.34 6.44
CA LEU A 96 9.87 6.78 5.81
C LEU A 96 10.30 5.78 4.73
N ILE A 97 11.22 6.15 3.83
CA ILE A 97 11.80 5.21 2.85
C ILE A 97 12.49 4.05 3.56
N ILE A 98 13.28 4.35 4.58
CA ILE A 98 13.83 3.42 5.57
C ILE A 98 13.71 4.13 6.91
N ASP A 99 13.04 3.51 7.86
CA ASP A 99 12.97 3.99 9.24
C ASP A 99 13.98 3.23 10.11
N ARG A 100 14.40 3.88 11.19
CA ARG A 100 15.16 3.24 12.25
C ARG A 100 14.27 2.34 13.12
N HIS A 101 12.99 2.71 13.27
CA HIS A 101 11.96 1.94 13.94
C HIS A 101 11.27 1.03 12.91
N VAL A 102 11.48 -0.27 13.01
CA VAL A 102 10.79 -1.28 12.20
C VAL A 102 9.54 -1.74 12.93
N ARG A 103 8.41 -1.85 12.20
CA ARG A 103 7.06 -2.02 12.77
C ARG A 103 6.35 -3.29 12.32
N PHE A 104 6.92 -4.02 11.36
CA PHE A 104 6.39 -5.33 10.96
C PHE A 104 7.51 -6.23 10.44
N VAL A 105 7.30 -7.55 10.47
CA VAL A 105 8.20 -8.52 9.84
C VAL A 105 8.18 -8.31 8.34
N GLY A 106 9.29 -7.81 7.78
CA GLY A 106 9.38 -7.43 6.36
C GLY A 106 9.60 -5.95 6.11
N ASP A 107 9.60 -5.12 7.15
CA ASP A 107 9.96 -3.69 7.03
C ASP A 107 11.39 -3.50 6.51
N VAL A 108 11.64 -2.46 5.71
CA VAL A 108 12.92 -2.31 5.02
C VAL A 108 13.97 -1.70 5.92
N VAL A 109 15.14 -2.36 6.01
CA VAL A 109 16.28 -1.95 6.85
C VAL A 109 17.43 -1.41 6.01
N ALA A 110 17.63 -1.95 4.80
CA ALA A 110 18.63 -1.45 3.86
C ALA A 110 18.21 -1.67 2.40
N ILE A 111 18.70 -0.79 1.52
CA ILE A 111 18.57 -0.89 0.06
C ILE A 111 19.94 -1.24 -0.50
N ILE A 112 20.06 -2.32 -1.26
CA ILE A 112 21.27 -2.76 -1.92
C ILE A 112 21.13 -2.51 -3.42
N ALA A 113 22.04 -1.76 -4.01
CA ALA A 113 22.14 -1.52 -5.45
C ALA A 113 23.38 -2.24 -6.02
N ALA A 114 23.18 -3.13 -6.98
CA ALA A 114 24.27 -3.91 -7.58
C ALA A 114 24.06 -4.10 -9.09
N THR A 115 25.14 -4.46 -9.82
CA THR A 115 25.08 -4.72 -11.26
C THR A 115 24.29 -5.99 -11.60
N ASP A 116 24.17 -6.91 -10.66
CA ASP A 116 23.43 -8.15 -10.82
C ASP A 116 22.84 -8.65 -9.48
N GLU A 117 21.91 -9.58 -9.59
CA GLU A 117 21.22 -10.14 -8.44
C GLU A 117 22.12 -10.94 -7.50
N LYS A 118 23.10 -11.67 -8.06
CA LYS A 118 24.02 -12.50 -7.26
C LYS A 118 24.90 -11.63 -6.35
N ALA A 119 25.40 -10.51 -6.88
CA ALA A 119 26.16 -9.53 -6.09
C ALA A 119 25.29 -8.91 -4.99
N ALA A 120 24.06 -8.51 -5.33
CA ALA A 120 23.12 -7.93 -4.37
C ALA A 120 22.79 -8.90 -3.22
N LEU A 121 22.46 -10.15 -3.53
CA LEU A 121 22.14 -11.19 -2.52
C LEU A 121 23.35 -11.55 -1.66
N LYS A 122 24.56 -11.58 -2.25
CA LYS A 122 25.79 -11.79 -1.49
C LYS A 122 26.04 -10.65 -0.52
N ALA A 123 25.90 -9.41 -0.98
CA ALA A 123 26.06 -8.24 -0.12
C ALA A 123 25.05 -8.23 1.02
N MET A 124 23.77 -8.54 0.74
CA MET A 124 22.71 -8.58 1.72
C MET A 124 23.03 -9.50 2.91
N LYS A 125 23.63 -10.68 2.66
CA LYS A 125 24.05 -11.64 3.69
C LYS A 125 25.21 -11.14 4.58
N LEU A 126 25.96 -10.12 4.13
CA LEU A 126 27.11 -9.57 4.83
C LEU A 126 26.78 -8.32 5.65
N ILE A 127 25.56 -7.81 5.53
CA ILE A 127 25.06 -6.70 6.36
C ILE A 127 24.79 -7.24 7.76
N LYS A 128 25.32 -6.55 8.76
CA LYS A 128 25.07 -6.86 10.16
C LYS A 128 24.21 -5.78 10.77
N VAL A 129 23.12 -6.19 11.37
CA VAL A 129 22.16 -5.28 12.03
C VAL A 129 22.08 -5.65 13.50
N LYS A 130 22.19 -4.64 14.37
CA LYS A 130 21.89 -4.76 15.79
C LYS A 130 20.52 -4.15 16.05
N TYR A 131 19.64 -4.93 16.65
CA TYR A 131 18.29 -4.52 16.99
C TYR A 131 18.12 -4.44 18.50
N ASP A 132 17.41 -3.43 18.96
CA ASP A 132 16.72 -3.40 20.23
C ASP A 132 15.28 -3.84 20.00
N ILE A 133 14.94 -5.05 20.47
CA ILE A 133 13.66 -5.70 20.19
C ILE A 133 12.65 -5.20 21.20
N LEU A 134 11.54 -4.67 20.70
CA LEU A 134 10.45 -4.13 21.50
C LEU A 134 9.23 -5.08 21.49
N GLU A 135 8.34 -4.89 22.44
CA GLU A 135 7.08 -5.61 22.50
C GLU A 135 6.18 -5.21 21.32
N PRO A 136 5.67 -6.17 20.51
CA PRO A 136 4.80 -5.88 19.39
C PRO A 136 3.32 -5.87 19.79
N VAL A 137 2.50 -5.07 19.10
CA VAL A 137 1.05 -5.12 19.18
C VAL A 137 0.53 -5.99 18.03
N LEU A 138 0.16 -7.23 18.32
CA LEU A 138 -0.23 -8.22 17.31
C LEU A 138 -1.75 -8.48 17.26
N ASP A 139 -2.45 -8.32 18.38
CA ASP A 139 -3.90 -8.45 18.46
C ASP A 139 -4.56 -7.08 18.28
N PHE A 140 -5.28 -6.91 17.17
CA PHE A 140 -5.91 -5.63 16.85
C PHE A 140 -7.09 -5.27 17.76
N HIS A 141 -7.68 -6.24 18.47
CA HIS A 141 -8.69 -5.98 19.50
C HIS A 141 -8.09 -5.30 20.73
N GLN A 142 -6.80 -5.56 20.99
CA GLN A 142 -6.05 -4.98 22.11
C GLN A 142 -5.20 -3.77 21.69
N ALA A 143 -5.17 -3.43 20.39
CA ALA A 143 -4.31 -2.37 19.86
C ALA A 143 -4.78 -0.99 20.33
N LYS A 144 -6.10 -0.76 20.31
CA LYS A 144 -6.69 0.49 20.77
C LYS A 144 -6.39 0.69 22.25
N ASP A 145 -5.89 1.88 22.59
CA ASP A 145 -5.56 2.28 23.97
C ASP A 145 -4.48 1.39 24.64
N SER A 146 -3.68 0.67 23.84
CA SER A 146 -2.50 -0.09 24.32
C SER A 146 -1.44 0.86 24.87
N ALA A 147 -0.71 0.41 25.91
CA ALA A 147 0.46 1.11 26.42
C ALA A 147 1.62 1.15 25.40
N VAL A 148 1.66 0.19 24.49
CA VAL A 148 2.65 0.13 23.39
C VAL A 148 2.08 0.87 22.18
N LEU A 149 2.75 1.94 21.77
CA LEU A 149 2.36 2.74 20.60
C LEU A 149 3.08 2.25 19.34
N VAL A 150 2.33 2.06 18.27
CA VAL A 150 2.88 1.70 16.95
C VAL A 150 3.58 2.90 16.33
N HIS A 151 3.02 4.10 16.50
CA HIS A 151 3.54 5.37 16.01
C HIS A 151 3.70 6.40 17.16
N PRO A 152 4.78 6.31 17.95
CA PRO A 152 5.03 7.24 19.05
C PRO A 152 5.67 8.56 18.59
N GLU A 153 6.00 8.71 17.31
CA GLU A 153 6.68 9.87 16.75
C GLU A 153 5.75 11.09 16.63
N GLU A 154 6.30 12.28 16.97
CA GLU A 154 5.58 13.56 16.91
C GLU A 154 5.32 14.06 15.47
N ASP A 155 6.05 13.55 14.47
CA ASP A 155 5.92 13.93 13.07
C ASP A 155 4.92 13.06 12.26
N TRP A 156 4.12 12.21 12.95
CA TRP A 156 2.96 11.58 12.36
C TRP A 156 1.89 12.63 12.01
N PHE A 157 1.40 12.60 10.79
CA PHE A 157 0.51 13.66 10.29
C PHE A 157 -0.58 13.12 9.37
N PRO A 158 -1.87 13.28 9.70
CA PRO A 158 -2.99 12.99 8.81
C PRO A 158 -3.29 14.23 7.94
N PRO A 159 -3.26 14.14 6.61
CA PRO A 159 -3.62 15.25 5.72
C PRO A 159 -5.10 15.64 5.80
N MET A 160 -5.95 14.75 6.29
CA MET A 160 -7.38 14.95 6.53
C MET A 160 -7.75 14.44 7.92
N GLU A 161 -8.60 15.17 8.62
CA GLU A 161 -9.18 14.72 9.88
C GLU A 161 -10.22 13.62 9.62
N VAL A 162 -9.91 12.42 10.07
CA VAL A 162 -10.80 11.23 9.99
C VAL A 162 -10.83 10.49 11.33
N GLY A 163 -10.68 11.23 12.43
CA GLY A 163 -10.68 10.67 13.79
C GLY A 163 -9.46 9.81 14.10
N GLY A 164 -8.30 10.11 13.49
CA GLY A 164 -7.03 9.45 13.78
C GLY A 164 -6.42 9.94 15.09
N ASP A 165 -5.90 9.02 15.91
CA ASP A 165 -5.21 9.30 17.17
C ASP A 165 -4.07 8.30 17.38
N PRO A 166 -2.82 8.63 17.01
CA PRO A 166 -1.68 7.73 17.17
C PRO A 166 -1.38 7.41 18.64
N GLY A 167 -1.71 8.31 19.57
CA GLY A 167 -1.60 8.06 21.03
C GLY A 167 -2.55 6.98 21.53
N ARG A 168 -3.49 6.54 20.72
CA ARG A 168 -4.44 5.47 21.00
C ARG A 168 -4.33 4.31 19.99
N ASN A 169 -3.33 4.30 19.14
CA ASN A 169 -3.21 3.37 18.01
C ASN A 169 -4.42 3.38 17.06
N LEU A 170 -5.09 4.53 16.90
CA LEU A 170 -6.20 4.71 15.97
C LEU A 170 -5.72 5.45 14.71
N VAL A 171 -5.87 4.84 13.57
CA VAL A 171 -5.54 5.48 12.28
C VAL A 171 -6.72 6.28 11.73
N ALA A 172 -7.93 5.87 12.05
CA ALA A 172 -9.18 6.56 11.74
C ALA A 172 -10.29 6.08 12.68
N SER A 173 -11.26 6.95 12.95
CA SER A 173 -12.47 6.61 13.69
C SER A 173 -13.59 7.52 13.24
N GLU A 174 -14.61 6.97 12.63
CA GLU A 174 -15.78 7.73 12.20
C GLU A 174 -17.07 7.11 12.77
N LYS A 175 -18.03 7.98 13.06
CA LYS A 175 -19.39 7.59 13.42
C LYS A 175 -20.34 8.44 12.59
N ASN A 176 -21.26 7.79 11.91
CA ASN A 176 -22.35 8.43 11.17
C ASN A 176 -23.66 7.71 11.49
N GLY A 177 -24.77 8.42 11.52
CA GLY A 177 -26.08 7.85 11.79
C GLY A 177 -27.17 8.89 11.69
N ASP A 178 -28.40 8.41 11.53
CA ASP A 178 -29.61 9.22 11.48
C ASP A 178 -30.65 8.61 12.44
N GLY A 179 -31.20 9.43 13.31
CA GLY A 179 -32.17 9.01 14.32
C GLY A 179 -31.59 8.18 15.47
N ASP A 180 -32.51 7.60 16.25
CA ASP A 180 -32.22 6.67 17.35
C ASP A 180 -32.37 5.23 16.86
N VAL A 181 -31.27 4.64 16.40
CA VAL A 181 -31.26 3.29 15.84
C VAL A 181 -31.65 2.23 16.87
N ASP A 182 -31.30 2.42 18.14
CA ASP A 182 -31.65 1.47 19.20
C ASP A 182 -33.14 1.43 19.44
N ALA A 183 -33.80 2.60 19.48
CA ALA A 183 -35.27 2.70 19.64
C ALA A 183 -35.98 2.12 18.40
N VAL A 184 -35.47 2.40 17.18
CA VAL A 184 -36.07 1.86 15.95
C VAL A 184 -35.94 0.33 15.88
N ILE A 185 -34.80 -0.24 16.20
CA ILE A 185 -34.60 -1.70 16.19
C ILE A 185 -35.44 -2.38 17.27
N ALA A 186 -35.60 -1.76 18.44
CA ALA A 186 -36.43 -2.30 19.53
C ALA A 186 -37.93 -2.34 19.17
N ASP A 187 -38.40 -1.49 18.26
CA ASP A 187 -39.80 -1.43 17.79
C ASP A 187 -40.06 -2.35 16.57
N CYS A 188 -39.04 -3.07 16.07
CA CYS A 188 -39.18 -3.97 14.95
C CYS A 188 -39.76 -5.33 15.37
N ASP A 189 -40.50 -5.98 14.44
CA ASP A 189 -41.05 -7.34 14.65
C ASP A 189 -39.94 -8.40 14.64
N GLU A 190 -38.91 -8.22 13.84
CA GLU A 190 -37.80 -9.15 13.66
C GLU A 190 -36.45 -8.40 13.85
N VAL A 191 -35.59 -8.99 14.69
CA VAL A 191 -34.27 -8.43 14.97
C VAL A 191 -33.21 -9.49 14.67
N PHE A 192 -32.27 -9.14 13.81
CA PHE A 192 -31.09 -9.95 13.50
C PHE A 192 -29.84 -9.26 14.07
N GLU A 193 -29.04 -10.02 14.81
CA GLU A 193 -27.72 -9.56 15.27
C GLU A 193 -26.67 -10.64 15.05
N HIS A 194 -25.56 -10.27 14.40
CA HIS A 194 -24.45 -11.18 14.18
C HIS A 194 -23.12 -10.46 14.07
N THR A 195 -22.05 -11.12 14.49
CA THR A 195 -20.67 -10.66 14.34
C THR A 195 -19.93 -11.55 13.34
N TYR A 196 -19.38 -10.92 12.31
CA TYR A 196 -18.60 -11.57 11.28
C TYR A 196 -17.12 -11.26 11.47
N HIS A 197 -16.27 -12.26 11.30
CA HIS A 197 -14.82 -12.09 11.31
C HIS A 197 -14.23 -12.48 9.96
N MET A 198 -13.46 -11.55 9.36
CA MET A 198 -12.73 -11.76 8.12
C MET A 198 -11.24 -11.72 8.41
N ARG A 199 -10.50 -12.75 8.03
CA ARG A 199 -9.04 -12.78 8.15
C ARG A 199 -8.38 -11.89 7.13
N ALA A 200 -7.20 -11.35 7.45
CA ALA A 200 -6.33 -10.73 6.46
C ALA A 200 -5.93 -11.73 5.38
N PHE A 201 -5.93 -11.31 4.12
CA PHE A 201 -5.45 -12.15 3.03
C PHE A 201 -4.76 -11.34 1.93
N ASN A 202 -3.73 -11.94 1.33
CA ASN A 202 -3.00 -11.36 0.22
C ASN A 202 -3.70 -11.66 -1.11
N GLN A 203 -3.69 -10.68 -2.02
CA GLN A 203 -4.35 -10.78 -3.33
C GLN A 203 -3.67 -11.78 -4.28
N ALA A 204 -2.42 -12.17 -3.99
CA ALA A 204 -1.65 -13.19 -4.71
C ALA A 204 -1.66 -13.04 -6.24
N MET A 205 -1.60 -11.79 -6.75
CA MET A 205 -1.53 -11.52 -8.19
C MET A 205 -0.36 -12.28 -8.83
N MET A 206 -0.56 -12.79 -10.05
CA MET A 206 0.42 -13.61 -10.75
C MET A 206 1.74 -12.85 -10.95
N GLU A 207 1.68 -11.61 -11.42
CA GLU A 207 2.83 -10.71 -11.48
C GLU A 207 3.05 -10.06 -10.10
N THR A 208 4.22 -10.28 -9.53
CA THR A 208 4.67 -9.66 -8.27
C THR A 208 4.87 -8.14 -8.43
N PHE A 209 5.11 -7.42 -7.34
CA PHE A 209 5.47 -6.01 -7.43
C PHE A 209 6.80 -5.85 -8.17
N ARG A 210 6.84 -4.91 -9.14
CA ARG A 210 8.05 -4.62 -9.90
C ARG A 210 8.04 -3.22 -10.46
N THR A 211 9.21 -2.61 -10.43
CA THR A 211 9.42 -1.23 -10.86
C THR A 211 10.80 -1.10 -11.51
N TYR A 212 10.84 -0.40 -12.62
CA TYR A 212 12.04 0.04 -13.31
C TYR A 212 12.09 1.57 -13.31
N THR A 213 13.27 2.15 -13.11
CA THR A 213 13.46 3.59 -13.06
C THR A 213 14.70 4.01 -13.83
N CYS A 214 14.61 5.15 -14.52
CA CYS A 214 15.73 5.75 -15.25
C CYS A 214 15.51 7.27 -15.36
N PHE A 215 16.45 8.01 -15.92
CA PHE A 215 16.19 9.37 -16.36
C PHE A 215 15.72 9.37 -17.82
N ASP A 216 14.70 10.19 -18.11
CA ASP A 216 14.27 10.42 -19.49
C ASP A 216 15.19 11.46 -20.18
N ARG A 217 14.99 11.65 -21.50
CA ARG A 217 15.78 12.62 -22.30
C ARG A 217 15.68 14.09 -21.79
N TYR A 218 14.73 14.38 -20.94
CA TYR A 218 14.58 15.72 -20.32
C TYR A 218 15.14 15.79 -18.89
N GLY A 219 15.83 14.75 -18.44
CA GLY A 219 16.39 14.64 -17.10
C GLY A 219 15.34 14.48 -15.99
N ARG A 220 14.13 14.03 -16.33
CA ARG A 220 13.12 13.69 -15.34
C ARG A 220 13.28 12.25 -14.90
N LEU A 221 13.03 12.00 -13.61
CA LEU A 221 12.91 10.63 -13.10
C LEU A 221 11.73 9.94 -13.79
N HIS A 222 12.01 8.96 -14.62
CA HIS A 222 11.01 8.14 -15.30
C HIS A 222 10.86 6.83 -14.56
N VAL A 223 9.65 6.56 -14.08
CA VAL A 223 9.27 5.39 -13.28
C VAL A 223 8.29 4.56 -14.09
N ILE A 224 8.67 3.35 -14.43
CA ILE A 224 7.84 2.38 -15.13
C ILE A 224 7.49 1.29 -14.12
N SER A 225 6.22 1.20 -13.74
CA SER A 225 5.78 0.34 -12.65
C SER A 225 4.54 -0.46 -12.99
N SER A 226 4.48 -1.67 -12.46
CA SER A 226 3.28 -2.49 -12.41
C SER A 226 2.31 -1.96 -11.36
N THR A 227 1.70 -0.81 -11.63
CA THR A 227 0.82 -0.06 -10.72
C THR A 227 -0.57 0.14 -11.29
N GLN A 228 -1.58 0.31 -10.43
CA GLN A 228 -2.94 0.71 -10.80
C GLN A 228 -3.12 2.24 -10.78
N ILE A 229 -2.16 3.02 -10.20
CA ILE A 229 -2.37 4.40 -9.74
C ILE A 229 -1.25 5.36 -10.14
N VAL A 230 -0.92 5.48 -11.41
CA VAL A 230 0.24 6.26 -11.92
C VAL A 230 0.35 7.69 -11.38
N PHE A 231 -0.77 8.41 -11.26
CA PHE A 231 -0.77 9.80 -10.78
C PHE A 231 -0.54 9.89 -9.27
N HIS A 232 -1.05 8.92 -8.51
CA HIS A 232 -0.79 8.84 -7.07
C HIS A 232 0.65 8.44 -6.80
N VAL A 233 1.21 7.45 -7.52
CA VAL A 233 2.64 7.10 -7.45
C VAL A 233 3.50 8.35 -7.68
N ARG A 234 3.21 9.17 -8.70
CA ARG A 234 3.94 10.42 -8.93
C ARG A 234 3.87 11.38 -7.73
N ARG A 235 2.70 11.52 -7.11
CA ARG A 235 2.51 12.36 -5.92
C ARG A 235 3.30 11.82 -4.72
N ILE A 236 3.19 10.51 -4.47
CA ILE A 236 3.88 9.81 -3.38
C ILE A 236 5.40 9.96 -3.51
N LEU A 237 5.94 9.67 -4.70
CA LEU A 237 7.37 9.80 -4.97
C LEU A 237 7.87 11.24 -4.82
N SER A 238 7.07 12.22 -5.25
CA SER A 238 7.41 13.64 -5.07
C SER A 238 7.61 13.99 -3.60
N ARG A 239 6.74 13.50 -2.74
CA ARG A 239 6.86 13.72 -1.30
C ARG A 239 8.01 12.90 -0.70
N ALA A 240 8.04 11.59 -0.93
CA ALA A 240 9.05 10.70 -0.35
C ALA A 240 10.48 11.08 -0.70
N LEU A 241 10.70 11.56 -1.93
CA LEU A 241 12.02 11.90 -2.45
C LEU A 241 12.36 13.39 -2.33
N GLY A 242 11.40 14.23 -1.94
CA GLY A 242 11.58 15.68 -1.81
C GLY A 242 11.82 16.40 -3.14
N ILE A 243 11.29 15.89 -4.26
CA ILE A 243 11.46 16.49 -5.60
C ILE A 243 10.11 16.90 -6.21
N PRO A 244 10.07 17.96 -7.04
CA PRO A 244 8.82 18.43 -7.63
C PRO A 244 8.15 17.38 -8.53
N LYS A 245 6.82 17.32 -8.52
CA LYS A 245 6.03 16.43 -9.39
C LYS A 245 6.37 16.59 -10.89
N SER A 246 6.75 17.81 -11.32
CA SER A 246 7.16 18.09 -12.69
C SER A 246 8.45 17.37 -13.12
N ARG A 247 9.28 16.97 -12.15
CA ARG A 247 10.52 16.20 -12.36
C ARG A 247 10.30 14.69 -12.37
N ILE A 248 9.06 14.23 -12.25
CA ILE A 248 8.71 12.80 -12.20
C ILE A 248 7.71 12.49 -13.31
N ARG A 249 8.03 11.47 -14.12
CA ARG A 249 7.11 10.83 -15.06
C ARG A 249 6.86 9.41 -14.58
N VAL A 250 5.60 9.01 -14.43
CA VAL A 250 5.22 7.63 -14.12
C VAL A 250 4.48 7.04 -15.29
N GLU A 251 4.84 5.83 -15.66
CA GLU A 251 4.23 5.08 -16.75
C GLU A 251 3.84 3.68 -16.28
N LYS A 252 2.67 3.23 -16.74
CA LYS A 252 2.13 1.90 -16.48
C LYS A 252 2.10 1.10 -17.77
N PRO A 253 2.90 0.04 -17.89
CA PRO A 253 2.74 -0.94 -18.97
C PRO A 253 1.56 -1.88 -18.66
N ARG A 254 1.47 -3.01 -19.33
CA ARG A 254 0.54 -4.07 -18.95
C ARG A 254 0.88 -4.59 -17.55
N ILE A 255 -0.13 -4.88 -16.75
CA ILE A 255 0.03 -5.47 -15.41
C ILE A 255 -0.59 -6.86 -15.37
N GLY A 256 0.07 -7.79 -14.69
CA GLY A 256 -0.32 -9.19 -14.53
C GLY A 256 -1.14 -9.45 -13.28
N GLY A 257 -2.22 -8.66 -13.12
CA GLY A 257 -3.11 -8.67 -11.96
C GLY A 257 -2.75 -7.60 -10.94
N GLY A 258 -3.75 -7.12 -10.23
CA GLY A 258 -3.61 -6.10 -9.17
C GLY A 258 -4.57 -6.36 -8.02
N PHE A 259 -5.86 -6.53 -8.30
CA PHE A 259 -6.91 -6.85 -7.31
C PHE A 259 -6.92 -5.91 -6.09
N GLY A 260 -6.50 -4.66 -6.30
CA GLY A 260 -6.32 -3.66 -5.24
C GLY A 260 -4.92 -3.60 -4.64
N ALA A 261 -4.10 -4.66 -4.67
CA ALA A 261 -2.75 -4.64 -4.09
C ALA A 261 -1.82 -3.59 -4.72
N LYS A 262 -1.98 -3.30 -6.01
CA LYS A 262 -1.17 -2.31 -6.74
C LYS A 262 -1.80 -0.90 -6.75
N GLN A 263 -2.69 -0.62 -5.80
CA GLN A 263 -3.20 0.72 -5.48
C GLN A 263 -2.37 1.42 -4.38
N THR A 264 -1.26 0.81 -3.98
CA THR A 264 -0.25 1.38 -3.09
C THR A 264 1.11 1.44 -3.80
N ALA A 265 1.95 2.42 -3.42
CA ALA A 265 3.32 2.55 -3.95
C ALA A 265 4.30 1.69 -3.13
N VAL A 266 4.23 0.37 -3.30
CA VAL A 266 4.99 -0.60 -2.49
C VAL A 266 6.45 -0.71 -2.92
N SER A 267 6.72 -0.76 -4.24
CA SER A 267 8.06 -1.03 -4.78
C SER A 267 8.74 0.20 -5.39
N GLU A 268 8.01 1.25 -5.68
CA GLU A 268 8.44 2.33 -6.57
C GLU A 268 9.51 3.23 -5.97
N VAL A 269 9.42 3.49 -4.67
CA VAL A 269 10.30 4.46 -4.00
C VAL A 269 11.76 4.02 -3.94
N TYR A 270 12.02 2.73 -3.84
CA TYR A 270 13.37 2.20 -3.65
C TYR A 270 14.25 2.31 -4.90
N PRO A 271 13.87 1.80 -6.09
CA PRO A 271 14.67 1.99 -7.29
C PRO A 271 14.68 3.46 -7.74
N ALA A 272 13.60 4.23 -7.48
CA ALA A 272 13.57 5.66 -7.74
C ALA A 272 14.63 6.42 -6.92
N PHE A 273 14.78 6.09 -5.64
CA PHE A 273 15.83 6.62 -4.79
C PHE A 273 17.23 6.23 -5.30
N VAL A 274 17.44 4.97 -5.67
CA VAL A 274 18.72 4.48 -6.22
C VAL A 274 19.08 5.22 -7.50
N THR A 275 18.15 5.39 -8.45
CA THR A 275 18.38 6.13 -9.70
C THR A 275 18.76 7.59 -9.42
N LEU A 276 18.11 8.26 -8.46
CA LEU A 276 18.48 9.63 -8.08
C LEU A 276 19.88 9.72 -7.47
N LYS A 277 20.31 8.72 -6.70
CA LYS A 277 21.62 8.70 -6.04
C LYS A 277 22.76 8.33 -6.99
N THR A 278 22.52 7.39 -7.91
CA THR A 278 23.58 6.83 -8.76
C THR A 278 23.64 7.45 -10.15
N GLY A 279 22.55 8.09 -10.59
CA GLY A 279 22.40 8.52 -11.99
C GLY A 279 22.13 7.38 -12.98
N GLN A 280 22.07 6.12 -12.51
CA GLN A 280 21.93 4.93 -13.34
C GLN A 280 20.50 4.39 -13.32
N PRO A 281 20.07 3.68 -14.38
CA PRO A 281 18.83 2.93 -14.36
C PRO A 281 18.83 1.90 -13.23
N ALA A 282 17.68 1.66 -12.60
CA ALA A 282 17.56 0.69 -11.52
C ALA A 282 16.23 -0.08 -11.60
N LYS A 283 16.24 -1.33 -11.21
CA LYS A 283 15.06 -2.20 -11.17
C LYS A 283 14.92 -2.90 -9.82
N LEU A 284 13.70 -3.03 -9.37
CA LEU A 284 13.32 -3.83 -8.21
C LEU A 284 12.20 -4.78 -8.62
N ILE A 285 12.42 -6.07 -8.42
CA ILE A 285 11.45 -7.14 -8.65
C ILE A 285 11.32 -7.90 -7.36
N PHE A 286 10.11 -7.90 -6.79
CA PHE A 286 9.81 -8.69 -5.61
C PHE A 286 9.69 -10.17 -5.96
N THR A 287 10.24 -11.02 -5.11
CA THR A 287 9.90 -12.44 -5.11
C THR A 287 8.44 -12.64 -4.71
N ARG A 288 7.93 -13.85 -4.85
CA ARG A 288 6.59 -14.19 -4.35
C ARG A 288 6.48 -13.98 -2.85
N GLU A 289 7.49 -14.42 -2.10
CA GLU A 289 7.58 -14.23 -0.66
C GLU A 289 7.58 -12.74 -0.28
N GLU A 290 8.42 -11.93 -0.90
CA GLU A 290 8.44 -10.48 -0.67
C GLU A 290 7.09 -9.82 -0.97
N SER A 291 6.40 -10.24 -2.02
CA SER A 291 5.06 -9.72 -2.36
C SER A 291 3.99 -10.08 -1.33
N GLN A 292 4.13 -11.21 -0.65
CA GLN A 292 3.22 -11.62 0.42
C GLN A 292 3.52 -10.93 1.74
N ILE A 293 4.80 -10.76 2.08
CA ILE A 293 5.23 -10.14 3.35
C ILE A 293 5.04 -8.62 3.32
N ALA A 294 5.40 -7.97 2.22
CA ALA A 294 5.50 -6.51 2.14
C ALA A 294 4.42 -5.85 1.26
N GLY A 295 3.45 -6.60 0.78
CA GLY A 295 2.29 -6.06 0.08
C GLY A 295 1.24 -5.52 1.05
N SER A 296 0.25 -4.77 0.51
CA SER A 296 -0.93 -4.34 1.27
C SER A 296 -2.02 -5.41 1.16
N PRO A 297 -2.24 -6.24 2.18
CA PRO A 297 -3.28 -7.27 2.17
C PRO A 297 -4.67 -6.64 2.31
N ARG A 298 -5.71 -7.41 2.10
CA ARG A 298 -7.05 -7.11 2.62
C ARG A 298 -6.98 -7.10 4.13
N HIS A 299 -7.61 -6.10 4.76
CA HIS A 299 -7.59 -5.96 6.21
C HIS A 299 -8.28 -7.15 6.89
N GLU A 300 -7.75 -7.56 8.01
CA GLU A 300 -8.51 -8.33 8.99
C GLU A 300 -9.57 -7.43 9.60
N MET A 301 -10.79 -7.96 9.76
CA MET A 301 -11.93 -7.15 10.19
C MET A 301 -12.88 -7.95 11.08
N GLU A 302 -13.44 -7.25 12.05
CA GLU A 302 -14.63 -7.68 12.75
C GLU A 302 -15.78 -6.73 12.40
N VAL A 303 -16.90 -7.29 11.99
CA VAL A 303 -18.10 -6.54 11.58
C VAL A 303 -19.29 -7.05 12.36
N ARG A 304 -19.84 -6.22 13.25
CA ARG A 304 -21.11 -6.48 13.93
C ARG A 304 -22.23 -5.79 13.18
N VAL A 305 -23.25 -6.55 12.87
CA VAL A 305 -24.48 -6.09 12.21
C VAL A 305 -25.64 -6.32 13.13
N ARG A 306 -26.43 -5.26 13.40
CA ARG A 306 -27.77 -5.34 14.01
C ARG A 306 -28.76 -4.77 12.99
N LEU A 307 -29.79 -5.53 12.69
CA LEU A 307 -30.78 -5.16 11.70
C LEU A 307 -32.19 -5.43 12.25
N GLY A 308 -33.05 -4.43 12.16
CA GLY A 308 -34.46 -4.55 12.48
C GLY A 308 -35.35 -4.48 11.25
N ALA A 309 -36.34 -5.35 11.15
CA ALA A 309 -37.30 -5.40 10.05
C ALA A 309 -38.73 -5.61 10.55
N ASP A 310 -39.70 -5.13 9.76
CA ASP A 310 -41.11 -5.43 9.91
C ASP A 310 -41.44 -6.85 9.42
N ARG A 311 -42.62 -7.39 9.77
CA ARG A 311 -43.10 -8.70 9.31
C ARG A 311 -43.18 -8.83 7.79
N ASP A 312 -43.34 -7.72 7.07
CA ASP A 312 -43.38 -7.67 5.62
C ASP A 312 -41.97 -7.65 4.98
N GLY A 313 -40.92 -7.73 5.80
CA GLY A 313 -39.52 -7.75 5.35
C GLY A 313 -38.91 -6.38 5.05
N HIS A 314 -39.59 -5.28 5.39
CA HIS A 314 -39.00 -3.95 5.24
C HIS A 314 -37.98 -3.69 6.33
N ILE A 315 -36.75 -3.34 5.95
CA ILE A 315 -35.70 -2.96 6.87
C ILE A 315 -35.99 -1.56 7.42
N ARG A 316 -36.10 -1.45 8.75
CA ARG A 316 -36.38 -0.22 9.48
C ARG A 316 -35.13 0.42 10.08
N GLY A 317 -34.24 -0.41 10.62
CA GLY A 317 -33.02 0.04 11.27
C GLY A 317 -31.82 -0.83 10.94
N LEU A 318 -30.66 -0.20 10.81
CA LEU A 318 -29.37 -0.86 10.63
C LEU A 318 -28.33 -0.19 11.51
N ASP A 319 -27.70 -0.98 12.41
CA ASP A 319 -26.53 -0.59 13.17
C ASP A 319 -25.35 -1.46 12.71
N LEU A 320 -24.32 -0.81 12.17
CA LEU A 320 -23.12 -1.44 11.64
C LEU A 320 -21.89 -0.93 12.39
N TYR A 321 -21.23 -1.82 13.13
CA TYR A 321 -19.95 -1.54 13.76
C TYR A 321 -18.84 -2.32 13.04
N THR A 322 -17.76 -1.66 12.66
CA THR A 322 -16.61 -2.28 12.01
C THR A 322 -15.33 -1.93 12.73
N LEU A 323 -14.57 -2.94 13.15
CA LEU A 323 -13.20 -2.84 13.60
C LEU A 323 -12.28 -3.41 12.53
N SER A 324 -11.34 -2.60 12.02
CA SER A 324 -10.45 -2.96 10.90
C SER A 324 -9.00 -2.85 11.31
N ASN A 325 -8.21 -3.89 11.04
CA ASN A 325 -6.78 -3.96 11.29
C ASN A 325 -5.99 -3.47 10.07
N THR A 326 -5.43 -2.26 10.13
CA THR A 326 -4.59 -1.72 9.06
C THR A 326 -3.15 -2.23 9.09
N GLY A 327 -2.79 -2.99 10.12
CA GLY A 327 -1.39 -3.36 10.38
C GLY A 327 -0.55 -2.19 10.90
N ALA A 328 0.74 -2.25 10.63
CA ALA A 328 1.70 -1.29 11.17
C ALA A 328 1.63 0.13 10.57
N TYR A 329 0.90 0.32 9.48
CA TYR A 329 0.79 1.60 8.78
C TYR A 329 -0.66 1.84 8.33
N GLY A 330 -1.07 3.11 8.27
CA GLY A 330 -2.45 3.47 7.97
C GLY A 330 -2.93 3.12 6.57
N GLU A 331 -2.07 3.24 5.58
CA GLU A 331 -2.33 2.88 4.18
C GLU A 331 -3.74 3.25 3.70
N HIS A 332 -4.58 2.26 3.35
CA HIS A 332 -5.98 2.46 2.94
C HIS A 332 -6.99 2.46 4.11
N GLY A 333 -6.55 2.26 5.35
CA GLY A 333 -7.42 2.21 6.52
C GLY A 333 -8.38 3.38 6.64
N PRO A 334 -7.90 4.65 6.60
CA PRO A 334 -8.78 5.81 6.66
C PRO A 334 -9.80 5.88 5.52
N THR A 335 -9.41 5.57 4.28
CA THR A 335 -10.33 5.52 3.14
C THR A 335 -11.39 4.43 3.34
N THR A 336 -11.03 3.32 3.94
CA THR A 336 -11.95 2.22 4.25
C THR A 336 -12.96 2.64 5.32
N ALA A 337 -12.51 3.28 6.41
CA ALA A 337 -13.38 3.78 7.46
C ALA A 337 -14.43 4.77 6.91
N VAL A 338 -14.01 5.76 6.13
CA VAL A 338 -14.92 6.71 5.47
C VAL A 338 -15.94 5.98 4.58
N SER A 339 -15.53 4.95 3.86
CA SER A 339 -16.42 4.21 2.96
C SER A 339 -17.53 3.47 3.70
N TYR A 340 -17.28 2.94 4.91
CA TYR A 340 -18.29 2.25 5.70
C TYR A 340 -19.37 3.20 6.24
N THR A 341 -19.02 4.42 6.57
CA THR A 341 -19.98 5.40 7.10
C THR A 341 -20.95 5.94 6.03
N HIS A 342 -20.64 5.73 4.76
CA HIS A 342 -21.47 6.15 3.62
C HIS A 342 -22.19 5.00 2.92
N LEU A 343 -22.21 3.80 3.51
CA LEU A 343 -22.98 2.68 2.98
C LEU A 343 -24.48 2.99 3.07
N ARG A 344 -25.10 3.15 1.90
CA ARG A 344 -26.56 3.06 1.75
C ARG A 344 -26.86 1.72 1.08
N ALA A 345 -27.92 1.07 1.53
CA ALA A 345 -28.39 -0.17 0.93
C ALA A 345 -28.88 0.08 -0.49
N HIS A 346 -28.00 -0.04 -1.47
CA HIS A 346 -28.37 0.07 -2.88
C HIS A 346 -29.27 -1.07 -3.32
N GLU A 347 -29.18 -2.20 -2.65
CA GLU A 347 -29.94 -3.43 -2.88
C GLU A 347 -31.44 -3.27 -2.60
N THR A 348 -31.82 -2.33 -1.77
CA THR A 348 -33.22 -1.99 -1.52
C THR A 348 -33.76 -0.93 -2.49
N GLY A 349 -32.92 -0.42 -3.38
CA GLY A 349 -33.34 0.48 -4.44
C GLY A 349 -34.18 -0.26 -5.49
N ARG A 350 -35.03 0.48 -6.21
CA ARG A 350 -35.85 -0.02 -7.29
C ARG A 350 -35.08 -0.55 -8.50
N ASN A 351 -33.81 -0.68 -8.39
CA ASN A 351 -32.93 -1.21 -9.42
C ASN A 351 -32.74 -2.73 -9.31
N LEU A 352 -33.42 -3.31 -8.38
CA LEU A 352 -33.59 -4.77 -8.29
C LEU A 352 -34.80 -5.18 -9.09
#